data_e15e44c24f754c327b425838d9f397b3
#
_entry.id   e15e44c24f754c327b425838d9f397b3
#
_cell.length_a   1.000
_cell.length_b   1.000
_cell.length_c   1.000
_cell.angle_alpha   90.00
_cell.angle_beta   90.00
_cell.angle_gamma   90.00
#
_symmetry.space_group_name_H-M   'P 1'
#
loop_
_entity.id
_entity.type
_entity.pdbx_description
1 polymer ?
#
loop_
_entity_poly.entity_id
_entity_poly.type
_entity_poly.pdbx_seq_one_letter_code
_entity_poly.pdbx_strand_id
1 'polypeptide(L)'
;MVIEISAQEYKRHFNLNPHPFISEQFIELNSWKVEEVVRLVNDNEKFSIGLVGGIKDGILLAPFSAPFGGFHYRSENIYISEIDYFLNGLKEYISTKSLKSVFISLPPLIYQKSFNAKVVNAFMRLSYDILLPEITCWVYLPEFENSFSYKMSRQNFNTSLRNKLTFNILTTEKGKESTCTYGIRKKTIGLKMFSQFILWIFSRKRRW
;
A
#
# COMPACT_ATOMS: atom_id res chain seq x y z
N MET A 1 18.68 -11.89 -12.54
CA MET A 1 18.56 -12.40 -11.15
C MET A 1 18.03 -11.28 -10.27
N VAL A 2 17.39 -11.61 -9.15
CA VAL A 2 17.01 -10.63 -8.12
C VAL A 2 18.04 -10.70 -7.00
N ILE A 3 18.49 -9.55 -6.50
CA ILE A 3 19.44 -9.43 -5.41
C ILE A 3 18.84 -8.64 -4.25
N GLU A 4 19.32 -8.91 -3.06
CA GLU A 4 18.97 -8.18 -1.85
C GLU A 4 20.00 -7.08 -1.59
N ILE A 5 19.54 -5.87 -1.27
CA ILE A 5 20.38 -4.72 -0.98
C ILE A 5 20.01 -4.06 0.35
N SER A 6 20.89 -3.23 0.87
CA SER A 6 20.69 -2.51 2.13
C SER A 6 19.59 -1.45 2.02
N ALA A 7 18.98 -1.07 3.16
CA ALA A 7 18.01 0.02 3.24
C ALA A 7 18.56 1.33 2.69
N GLN A 8 19.81 1.63 3.01
CA GLN A 8 20.46 2.87 2.57
C GLN A 8 20.64 2.93 1.05
N GLU A 9 21.03 1.81 0.45
CA GLU A 9 21.18 1.68 -0.99
C GLU A 9 19.85 1.72 -1.70
N TYR A 10 18.87 0.96 -1.21
CA TYR A 10 17.51 0.95 -1.74
C TYR A 10 16.90 2.36 -1.80
N LYS A 11 17.03 3.13 -0.72
CA LYS A 11 16.56 4.51 -0.62
C LYS A 11 17.22 5.44 -1.66
N ARG A 12 18.49 5.24 -1.99
CA ARG A 12 19.17 6.04 -3.03
C ARG A 12 18.57 5.84 -4.41
N HIS A 13 18.09 4.62 -4.70
CA HIS A 13 17.55 4.27 -6.01
C HIS A 13 16.05 4.55 -6.14
N PHE A 14 15.29 4.42 -5.07
CA PHE A 14 13.83 4.52 -5.06
C PHE A 14 13.31 5.62 -4.11
N ASN A 15 13.87 6.82 -4.24
CA ASN A 15 13.45 7.97 -3.39
C ASN A 15 12.11 8.58 -3.81
N LEU A 16 11.50 8.14 -4.90
CA LEU A 16 10.19 8.59 -5.35
C LEU A 16 9.11 7.83 -4.57
N ASN A 17 8.51 8.48 -3.58
CA ASN A 17 7.47 7.87 -2.74
C ASN A 17 6.07 8.05 -3.36
N PRO A 18 5.51 7.07 -4.07
CA PRO A 18 4.16 7.15 -4.61
C PRO A 18 3.08 7.13 -3.51
N HIS A 19 3.35 6.49 -2.35
CA HIS A 19 2.43 6.48 -1.21
C HIS A 19 3.15 6.08 0.09
N PRO A 20 2.57 6.42 1.28
CA PRO A 20 3.23 6.23 2.57
C PRO A 20 3.61 4.78 2.91
N PHE A 21 2.82 3.80 2.49
CA PHE A 21 2.97 2.39 2.90
C PHE A 21 4.23 1.70 2.37
N ILE A 22 4.88 2.28 1.35
CA ILE A 22 6.16 1.79 0.83
C ILE A 22 7.33 2.72 1.18
N SER A 23 7.09 3.76 2.01
CA SER A 23 8.16 4.61 2.50
C SER A 23 9.03 3.88 3.52
N GLU A 24 10.33 4.19 3.52
CA GLU A 24 11.28 3.54 4.44
C GLU A 24 10.89 3.79 5.91
N GLN A 25 10.39 5.00 6.23
CA GLN A 25 9.92 5.33 7.57
C GLN A 25 8.78 4.42 8.03
N PHE A 26 7.83 4.11 7.13
CA PHE A 26 6.73 3.20 7.45
C PHE A 26 7.22 1.77 7.63
N ILE A 27 8.15 1.34 6.80
CA ILE A 27 8.77 0.01 6.87
C ILE A 27 9.53 -0.16 8.17
N GLU A 28 10.40 0.80 8.54
CA GLU A 28 11.15 0.79 9.79
C GLU A 28 10.24 0.74 11.02
N LEU A 29 9.18 1.58 11.04
CA LEU A 29 8.21 1.63 12.12
C LEU A 29 7.50 0.28 12.36
N ASN A 30 7.35 -0.52 11.33
CA ASN A 30 6.63 -1.78 11.37
C ASN A 30 7.54 -3.02 11.32
N SER A 31 8.86 -2.87 11.25
CA SER A 31 9.83 -3.97 11.06
C SER A 31 9.73 -5.06 12.13
N TRP A 32 9.35 -4.71 13.35
CA TRP A 32 9.15 -5.64 14.46
C TRP A 32 8.05 -6.69 14.26
N LYS A 33 7.21 -6.54 13.22
CA LYS A 33 6.10 -7.47 12.90
C LYS A 33 6.54 -8.69 12.09
N VAL A 34 7.75 -8.68 11.58
CA VAL A 34 8.33 -9.71 10.72
C VAL A 34 9.70 -10.14 11.25
N GLU A 35 10.16 -11.29 10.83
CA GLU A 35 11.46 -11.84 11.23
C GLU A 35 12.60 -11.10 10.52
N GLU A 36 12.40 -10.76 9.25
CA GLU A 36 13.38 -10.12 8.41
C GLU A 36 12.69 -9.16 7.43
N VAL A 37 13.24 -7.98 7.22
CA VAL A 37 12.81 -7.05 6.16
C VAL A 37 13.79 -7.14 5.01
N VAL A 38 13.30 -7.53 3.84
CA VAL A 38 14.10 -7.68 2.62
C VAL A 38 13.80 -6.59 1.61
N ARG A 39 14.83 -6.19 0.88
CA ARG A 39 14.76 -5.18 -0.19
C ARG A 39 15.37 -5.77 -1.44
N LEU A 40 14.50 -6.16 -2.33
CA LEU A 40 14.84 -6.89 -3.55
C LEU A 40 14.86 -5.95 -4.74
N VAL A 41 15.89 -6.06 -5.57
CA VAL A 41 16.03 -5.31 -6.82
C VAL A 41 16.49 -6.24 -7.92
N ASN A 42 16.22 -5.88 -9.17
CA ASN A 42 16.85 -6.56 -10.29
C ASN A 42 18.35 -6.23 -10.31
N ASP A 43 19.18 -7.22 -10.64
CA ASP A 43 20.65 -7.14 -10.65
C ASP A 43 21.26 -6.37 -11.84
N ASN A 44 20.42 -5.67 -12.62
CA ASN A 44 20.92 -4.78 -13.64
C ASN A 44 21.45 -3.48 -13.01
N GLU A 45 22.45 -2.88 -13.62
CA GLU A 45 23.11 -1.66 -13.12
C GLU A 45 22.15 -0.49 -12.82
N LYS A 46 20.93 -0.55 -13.36
CA LYS A 46 19.94 0.53 -13.25
C LYS A 46 18.97 0.35 -12.09
N PHE A 47 18.86 -0.84 -11.48
CA PHE A 47 17.83 -1.15 -10.47
C PHE A 47 16.47 -0.58 -10.85
N SER A 48 15.94 -0.99 -12.01
CA SER A 48 14.73 -0.40 -12.58
C SER A 48 13.45 -0.75 -11.80
N ILE A 49 13.45 -1.90 -11.11
CA ILE A 49 12.35 -2.42 -10.28
C ILE A 49 12.88 -2.83 -8.92
N GLY A 50 12.11 -2.53 -7.89
CA GLY A 50 12.36 -2.98 -6.52
C GLY A 50 11.10 -3.45 -5.83
N LEU A 51 11.25 -4.32 -4.85
CA LEU A 51 10.19 -4.82 -3.98
C LEU A 51 10.69 -4.82 -2.54
N VAL A 52 9.93 -4.22 -1.64
CA VAL A 52 10.19 -4.34 -0.21
C VAL A 52 9.15 -5.26 0.41
N GLY A 53 9.62 -6.22 1.18
CA GLY A 53 8.75 -7.16 1.89
C GLY A 53 9.30 -7.52 3.25
N GLY A 54 8.51 -8.27 4.00
CA GLY A 54 8.92 -8.88 5.26
C GLY A 54 8.74 -10.40 5.21
N ILE A 55 9.71 -11.12 5.74
CA ILE A 55 9.62 -12.58 5.88
C ILE A 55 9.02 -12.90 7.24
N LYS A 56 7.98 -13.73 7.23
CA LYS A 56 7.33 -14.25 8.43
C LYS A 56 6.80 -15.67 8.18
N ASP A 57 7.11 -16.59 9.08
CA ASP A 57 6.69 -18.00 9.01
C ASP A 57 7.08 -18.68 7.66
N GLY A 58 8.19 -18.23 7.06
CA GLY A 58 8.67 -18.69 5.76
C GLY A 58 7.88 -18.14 4.57
N ILE A 59 7.12 -17.07 4.74
CA ILE A 59 6.35 -16.40 3.67
C ILE A 59 6.89 -14.98 3.48
N LEU A 60 7.13 -14.59 2.23
CA LEU A 60 7.44 -13.21 1.88
C LEU A 60 6.15 -12.40 1.70
N LEU A 61 5.95 -11.39 2.53
CA LEU A 61 4.79 -10.51 2.50
C LEU A 61 5.17 -9.13 1.95
N ALA A 62 4.56 -8.69 0.89
CA ALA A 62 4.82 -7.39 0.26
C ALA A 62 3.50 -6.65 -0.07
N PRO A 63 3.04 -5.77 0.83
CA PRO A 63 3.63 -5.33 2.10
C PRO A 63 3.32 -6.28 3.27
N PHE A 64 4.06 -6.15 4.37
CA PHE A 64 3.84 -6.96 5.57
C PHE A 64 2.99 -6.29 6.67
N SER A 65 2.66 -5.01 6.53
CA SER A 65 1.92 -4.24 7.56
C SER A 65 0.95 -3.21 7.00
N ALA A 66 0.62 -3.28 5.72
CA ALA A 66 -0.26 -2.33 5.05
C ALA A 66 -1.29 -3.06 4.18
N PRO A 67 -2.40 -2.41 3.80
CA PRO A 67 -3.40 -3.02 2.93
C PRO A 67 -2.89 -3.26 1.51
N PHE A 68 -1.97 -2.44 1.04
CA PHE A 68 -1.30 -2.56 -0.25
C PHE A 68 0.10 -1.94 -0.19
N GLY A 69 0.99 -2.34 -1.10
CA GLY A 69 2.35 -1.84 -1.23
C GLY A 69 2.78 -1.85 -2.69
N GLY A 70 3.02 -3.01 -3.22
CA GLY A 70 3.46 -3.19 -4.60
C GLY A 70 4.94 -2.93 -4.79
N PHE A 71 5.29 -2.64 -6.01
CA PHE A 71 6.67 -2.46 -6.44
C PHE A 71 7.08 -0.99 -6.45
N HIS A 72 8.36 -0.76 -6.22
CA HIS A 72 9.02 0.48 -6.61
C HIS A 72 9.52 0.34 -8.06
N TYR A 73 9.50 1.44 -8.79
CA TYR A 73 10.03 1.51 -10.15
C TYR A 73 10.51 2.93 -10.46
N ARG A 74 11.46 3.05 -11.36
CA ARG A 74 12.03 4.35 -11.74
C ARG A 74 11.21 5.10 -12.77
N SER A 75 10.49 4.39 -13.61
CA SER A 75 9.73 4.97 -14.72
C SER A 75 8.52 4.12 -15.07
N GLU A 76 7.39 4.76 -15.41
CA GLU A 76 6.22 4.09 -16.00
C GLU A 76 6.53 3.44 -17.37
N ASN A 77 7.60 3.88 -18.04
CA ASN A 77 8.02 3.36 -19.34
C ASN A 77 8.87 2.09 -19.27
N ILE A 78 8.85 1.40 -18.13
CA ILE A 78 9.55 0.13 -17.99
C ILE A 78 9.02 -0.91 -18.97
N TYR A 79 9.92 -1.70 -19.56
CA TYR A 79 9.55 -2.75 -20.49
C TYR A 79 8.96 -3.98 -19.77
N ILE A 80 8.03 -4.65 -20.42
CA ILE A 80 7.41 -5.88 -19.88
C ILE A 80 8.48 -6.95 -19.62
N SER A 81 9.50 -7.05 -20.49
CA SER A 81 10.63 -7.98 -20.31
C SER A 81 11.42 -7.74 -19.02
N GLU A 82 11.54 -6.50 -18.54
CA GLU A 82 12.20 -6.20 -17.28
C GLU A 82 11.35 -6.66 -16.09
N ILE A 83 10.02 -6.51 -16.21
CA ILE A 83 9.07 -7.01 -15.20
C ILE A 83 9.14 -8.54 -15.16
N ASP A 84 9.12 -9.20 -16.31
CA ASP A 84 9.24 -10.65 -16.40
C ASP A 84 10.56 -11.14 -15.80
N TYR A 85 11.66 -10.45 -16.11
CA TYR A 85 12.98 -10.76 -15.55
C TYR A 85 12.98 -10.67 -14.02
N PHE A 86 12.39 -9.59 -13.46
CA PHE A 86 12.28 -9.42 -12.01
C PHE A 86 11.42 -10.53 -11.39
N LEU A 87 10.25 -10.82 -11.95
CA LEU A 87 9.33 -11.81 -11.38
C LEU A 87 9.87 -13.25 -11.47
N ASN A 88 10.61 -13.59 -12.51
CA ASN A 88 11.33 -14.87 -12.59
C ASN A 88 12.45 -14.93 -11.53
N GLY A 89 13.24 -13.87 -11.41
CA GLY A 89 14.26 -13.78 -10.37
C GLY A 89 13.68 -13.82 -8.94
N LEU A 90 12.46 -13.30 -8.74
CA LEU A 90 11.75 -13.41 -7.47
C LEU A 90 11.38 -14.88 -7.16
N LYS A 91 10.96 -15.67 -8.14
CA LYS A 91 10.74 -17.13 -7.97
C LYS A 91 12.03 -17.85 -7.58
N GLU A 92 13.13 -17.52 -8.24
CA GLU A 92 14.45 -18.07 -7.91
C GLU A 92 14.86 -17.71 -6.48
N TYR A 93 14.66 -16.44 -6.08
CA TYR A 93 14.93 -15.98 -4.72
C TYR A 93 14.11 -16.76 -3.68
N ILE A 94 12.80 -16.91 -3.89
CA ILE A 94 11.91 -17.70 -3.04
C ILE A 94 12.43 -19.14 -2.87
N SER A 95 12.82 -19.77 -3.97
CA SER A 95 13.37 -21.14 -3.97
C SER A 95 14.70 -21.22 -3.22
N THR A 96 15.63 -20.31 -3.50
CA THR A 96 16.96 -20.27 -2.86
C THR A 96 16.89 -20.04 -1.36
N LYS A 97 16.00 -19.17 -0.91
CA LYS A 97 15.76 -18.91 0.52
C LYS A 97 14.86 -19.98 1.19
N SER A 98 14.42 -20.99 0.43
CA SER A 98 13.49 -22.03 0.91
C SER A 98 12.19 -21.47 1.51
N LEU A 99 11.70 -20.37 0.97
CA LEU A 99 10.44 -19.78 1.37
C LEU A 99 9.27 -20.57 0.78
N LYS A 100 8.17 -20.65 1.50
CA LYS A 100 6.96 -21.40 1.09
C LYS A 100 6.19 -20.69 -0.01
N SER A 101 6.14 -19.36 0.04
CA SER A 101 5.35 -18.55 -0.90
C SER A 101 5.69 -17.07 -0.79
N VAL A 102 5.16 -16.29 -1.73
CA VAL A 102 5.15 -14.83 -1.69
C VAL A 102 3.73 -14.31 -1.83
N PHE A 103 3.37 -13.31 -1.02
CA PHE A 103 2.12 -12.57 -1.13
C PHE A 103 2.41 -11.12 -1.49
N ILE A 104 1.83 -10.65 -2.59
CA ILE A 104 2.00 -9.29 -3.09
C ILE A 104 0.63 -8.63 -3.19
N SER A 105 0.42 -7.53 -2.44
CA SER A 105 -0.79 -6.71 -2.56
C SER A 105 -0.46 -5.45 -3.36
N LEU A 106 -0.96 -5.37 -4.58
CA LEU A 106 -0.76 -4.22 -5.45
C LEU A 106 -1.57 -3.00 -4.98
N PRO A 107 -1.08 -1.77 -5.18
CA PRO A 107 -1.85 -0.58 -4.89
C PRO A 107 -3.00 -0.40 -5.88
N PRO A 108 -4.04 0.38 -5.52
CA PRO A 108 -5.05 0.81 -6.46
C PRO A 108 -4.46 1.49 -7.70
N LEU A 109 -5.10 1.33 -8.86
CA LEU A 109 -4.63 1.86 -10.14
C LEU A 109 -4.40 3.38 -10.14
N ILE A 110 -5.03 4.14 -9.24
CA ILE A 110 -4.82 5.58 -9.09
C ILE A 110 -3.37 5.96 -8.75
N TYR A 111 -2.62 5.04 -8.11
CA TYR A 111 -1.22 5.27 -7.74
C TYR A 111 -0.24 4.88 -8.84
N GLN A 112 -0.55 3.83 -9.61
CA GLN A 112 0.39 3.23 -10.57
C GLN A 112 -0.38 2.73 -11.81
N LYS A 113 -0.91 3.66 -12.60
CA LYS A 113 -1.87 3.36 -13.70
C LYS A 113 -1.33 2.37 -14.73
N SER A 114 -0.20 2.70 -15.34
CA SER A 114 0.39 1.91 -16.42
C SER A 114 1.18 0.71 -15.88
N PHE A 115 1.98 0.94 -14.86
CA PHE A 115 2.88 -0.06 -14.31
C PHE A 115 2.10 -1.25 -13.72
N ASN A 116 1.06 -1.01 -12.92
CA ASN A 116 0.24 -2.09 -12.35
C ASN A 116 -0.41 -2.96 -13.41
N ALA A 117 -0.90 -2.38 -14.51
CA ALA A 117 -1.48 -3.16 -15.60
C ALA A 117 -0.45 -4.11 -16.24
N LYS A 118 0.80 -3.64 -16.42
CA LYS A 118 1.90 -4.46 -16.91
C LYS A 118 2.26 -5.59 -15.94
N VAL A 119 2.32 -5.27 -14.63
CA VAL A 119 2.62 -6.27 -13.59
C VAL A 119 1.54 -7.34 -13.51
N VAL A 120 0.26 -6.97 -13.53
CA VAL A 120 -0.85 -7.93 -13.54
C VAL A 120 -0.78 -8.85 -14.77
N ASN A 121 -0.50 -8.28 -15.94
CA ASN A 121 -0.31 -9.08 -17.14
C ASN A 121 0.88 -10.06 -17.00
N ALA A 122 2.00 -9.61 -16.44
CA ALA A 122 3.16 -10.46 -16.20
C ALA A 122 2.86 -11.58 -15.19
N PHE A 123 2.13 -11.27 -14.10
CA PHE A 123 1.69 -12.27 -13.13
C PHE A 123 0.88 -13.39 -13.78
N MET A 124 -0.08 -13.04 -14.65
CA MET A 124 -0.91 -14.02 -15.36
C MET A 124 -0.07 -14.90 -16.28
N ARG A 125 0.85 -14.32 -17.06
CA ARG A 125 1.73 -15.06 -17.98
C ARG A 125 2.72 -15.97 -17.24
N LEU A 126 3.17 -15.56 -16.08
CA LEU A 126 4.13 -16.29 -15.25
C LEU A 126 3.47 -17.22 -14.23
N SER A 127 2.17 -17.47 -14.36
CA SER A 127 1.42 -18.39 -13.48
C SER A 127 1.48 -18.03 -12.00
N TYR A 128 1.31 -16.74 -11.68
CA TYR A 128 0.99 -16.29 -10.34
C TYR A 128 -0.52 -16.32 -10.15
N ASP A 129 -0.98 -16.78 -8.99
CA ASP A 129 -2.39 -16.87 -8.67
C ASP A 129 -2.94 -15.52 -8.18
N ILE A 130 -4.15 -15.15 -8.62
CA ILE A 130 -4.90 -14.03 -8.10
C ILE A 130 -5.83 -14.55 -7.00
N LEU A 131 -5.50 -14.27 -5.75
CA LEU A 131 -6.25 -14.82 -4.62
C LEU A 131 -7.48 -13.98 -4.24
N LEU A 132 -7.33 -12.67 -4.20
CA LEU A 132 -8.35 -11.74 -3.69
C LEU A 132 -8.42 -10.50 -4.57
N PRO A 133 -9.17 -10.54 -5.69
CA PRO A 133 -9.43 -9.33 -6.45
C PRO A 133 -10.35 -8.40 -5.65
N GLU A 134 -9.94 -7.15 -5.48
CA GLU A 134 -10.72 -6.12 -4.77
C GLU A 134 -11.14 -5.01 -5.73
N ILE A 135 -12.37 -4.53 -5.59
CA ILE A 135 -12.87 -3.38 -6.33
C ILE A 135 -12.57 -2.13 -5.51
N THR A 136 -11.78 -1.23 -6.07
CA THR A 136 -11.49 0.08 -5.47
C THR A 136 -12.38 1.15 -6.10
N CYS A 137 -13.16 1.83 -5.26
CA CYS A 137 -13.92 3.00 -5.63
C CYS A 137 -13.21 4.26 -5.14
N TRP A 138 -13.10 5.25 -5.98
CA TRP A 138 -12.50 6.54 -5.64
C TRP A 138 -13.33 7.69 -6.21
N VAL A 139 -13.18 8.87 -5.60
CA VAL A 139 -13.87 10.08 -6.02
C VAL A 139 -12.83 11.10 -6.46
N TYR A 140 -12.96 11.61 -7.68
CA TYR A 140 -12.14 12.71 -8.17
C TYR A 140 -12.70 14.02 -7.65
N LEU A 141 -12.08 14.55 -6.61
CA LEU A 141 -12.60 15.73 -5.89
C LEU A 141 -12.83 16.97 -6.73
N PRO A 142 -11.99 17.31 -7.74
CA PRO A 142 -12.24 18.46 -8.60
C PRO A 142 -13.56 18.40 -9.39
N GLU A 143 -14.05 17.21 -9.70
CA GLU A 143 -15.30 16.97 -10.42
C GLU A 143 -16.46 16.57 -9.50
N PHE A 144 -16.21 16.55 -8.19
CA PHE A 144 -17.23 16.15 -7.22
C PHE A 144 -18.21 17.29 -6.94
N GLU A 145 -19.40 17.21 -7.49
CA GLU A 145 -20.48 18.22 -7.37
C GLU A 145 -21.27 18.14 -6.04
N ASN A 146 -20.70 17.57 -4.97
CA ASN A 146 -21.39 17.34 -3.71
C ASN A 146 -22.70 16.55 -3.83
N SER A 147 -22.89 15.82 -4.92
CA SER A 147 -24.03 14.95 -5.13
C SER A 147 -23.73 13.54 -4.62
N PHE A 148 -24.54 13.07 -3.71
CA PHE A 148 -24.46 11.71 -3.20
C PHE A 148 -25.63 10.90 -3.76
N SER A 149 -25.35 9.90 -4.58
CA SER A 149 -26.36 8.97 -5.08
C SER A 149 -26.95 8.11 -3.96
N TYR A 150 -26.17 7.84 -2.93
CA TYR A 150 -26.59 6.99 -1.81
C TYR A 150 -27.19 7.82 -0.66
N LYS A 151 -28.43 7.53 -0.28
CA LYS A 151 -29.21 8.28 0.73
C LYS A 151 -28.47 8.45 2.07
N MET A 152 -27.82 7.39 2.55
CA MET A 152 -27.10 7.42 3.83
C MET A 152 -25.87 8.35 3.76
N SER A 153 -25.14 8.37 2.66
CA SER A 153 -23.99 9.28 2.46
C SER A 153 -24.44 10.74 2.48
N ARG A 154 -25.59 11.05 1.84
CA ARG A 154 -26.19 12.38 1.87
C ARG A 154 -26.65 12.78 3.28
N GLN A 155 -27.25 11.86 4.03
CA GLN A 155 -27.64 12.12 5.42
C GLN A 155 -26.43 12.38 6.32
N ASN A 156 -25.36 11.59 6.19
CA ASN A 156 -24.12 11.76 6.95
C ASN A 156 -23.47 13.10 6.63
N PHE A 157 -23.42 13.47 5.37
CA PHE A 157 -22.90 14.78 4.94
C PHE A 157 -23.72 15.93 5.54
N ASN A 158 -25.04 15.90 5.43
CA ASN A 158 -25.90 16.91 6.01
C ASN A 158 -25.79 16.99 7.53
N THR A 159 -25.59 15.85 8.20
CA THR A 159 -25.34 15.82 9.66
C THR A 159 -24.00 16.45 10.01
N SER A 160 -22.96 16.23 9.21
CA SER A 160 -21.65 16.85 9.43
C SER A 160 -21.72 18.37 9.28
N LEU A 161 -22.47 18.87 8.30
CA LEU A 161 -22.72 20.30 8.11
C LEU A 161 -23.47 20.91 9.29
N ARG A 162 -24.55 20.26 9.76
CA ARG A 162 -25.31 20.73 10.95
C ARG A 162 -24.46 20.77 12.20
N ASN A 163 -23.56 19.80 12.37
CA ASN A 163 -22.63 19.71 13.50
C ASN A 163 -21.42 20.62 13.33
N LYS A 164 -21.37 21.44 12.29
CA LYS A 164 -20.24 22.37 11.98
C LYS A 164 -18.89 21.68 12.04
N LEU A 165 -18.81 20.44 11.54
CA LEU A 165 -17.55 19.73 11.47
C LEU A 165 -16.61 20.43 10.48
N THR A 166 -15.41 20.72 10.92
CA THR A 166 -14.36 21.33 10.12
C THR A 166 -13.21 20.35 9.93
N PHE A 167 -12.57 20.41 8.78
CA PHE A 167 -11.37 19.63 8.47
C PHE A 167 -10.17 20.57 8.45
N ASN A 168 -9.15 20.26 9.25
CA ASN A 168 -7.91 21.03 9.31
C ASN A 168 -6.71 20.13 9.01
N ILE A 169 -5.81 20.62 8.17
CA ILE A 169 -4.49 20.00 7.99
C ILE A 169 -3.60 20.49 9.13
N LEU A 170 -3.14 19.58 9.96
CA LEU A 170 -2.26 19.88 11.08
C LEU A 170 -0.80 19.73 10.66
N THR A 171 0.04 20.66 11.07
CA THR A 171 1.51 20.48 11.01
C THR A 171 1.94 19.40 11.99
N THR A 172 3.16 18.88 11.83
CA THR A 172 3.69 17.77 12.64
C THR A 172 3.64 18.06 14.15
N GLU A 173 3.91 19.31 14.58
CA GLU A 173 3.84 19.72 15.98
C GLU A 173 2.41 19.77 16.49
N LYS A 174 1.53 20.45 15.79
CA LYS A 174 0.08 20.48 16.10
C LYS A 174 -0.56 19.10 16.03
N GLY A 175 -0.05 18.23 15.17
CA GLY A 175 -0.46 16.84 15.09
C GLY A 175 -0.14 16.04 16.35
N LYS A 176 1.04 16.26 16.96
CA LYS A 176 1.40 15.62 18.23
C LYS A 176 0.50 16.06 19.37
N GLU A 177 0.23 17.36 19.51
CA GLU A 177 -0.70 17.90 20.50
C GLU A 177 -2.13 17.36 20.32
N SER A 178 -2.61 17.31 19.09
CA SER A 178 -3.94 16.77 18.81
C SER A 178 -4.05 15.26 19.08
N THR A 179 -2.97 14.51 18.92
CA THR A 179 -2.95 13.07 19.27
C THR A 179 -3.07 12.87 20.79
N CYS A 180 -2.45 13.72 21.60
CA CYS A 180 -2.64 13.72 23.05
C CYS A 180 -4.08 14.08 23.45
N THR A 181 -4.67 15.11 22.82
CA THR A 181 -6.07 15.52 23.04
C THR A 181 -7.06 14.44 22.59
N TYR A 182 -6.71 13.69 21.54
CA TYR A 182 -7.52 12.60 21.00
C TYR A 182 -7.57 11.40 21.96
N GLY A 183 -6.49 11.13 22.69
CA GLY A 183 -6.45 10.10 23.73
C GLY A 183 -7.44 10.38 24.88
N ILE A 184 -7.67 11.65 25.19
CA ILE A 184 -8.57 12.11 26.26
C ILE A 184 -10.03 12.18 25.77
N ARG A 185 -10.27 12.51 24.50
CA ARG A 185 -11.61 12.64 23.90
C ARG A 185 -12.17 11.33 23.29
N LYS A 186 -11.67 10.17 23.69
CA LYS A 186 -12.18 8.86 23.26
C LYS A 186 -13.70 8.65 23.48
N LYS A 187 -14.39 9.61 24.08
CA LYS A 187 -15.84 9.56 24.34
C LYS A 187 -16.70 10.37 23.36
N THR A 188 -16.15 11.05 22.34
CA THR A 188 -16.98 11.93 21.52
C THR A 188 -16.71 11.73 20.02
N ILE A 189 -17.71 11.25 19.33
CA ILE A 189 -18.16 11.35 17.90
C ILE A 189 -17.08 11.32 16.77
N GLY A 190 -15.92 11.98 16.88
CA GLY A 190 -14.91 12.05 15.80
C GLY A 190 -14.25 10.70 15.49
N LEU A 191 -14.03 9.86 16.49
CA LEU A 191 -13.43 8.53 16.31
C LEU A 191 -14.34 7.52 15.62
N LYS A 192 -15.65 7.70 15.71
CA LYS A 192 -16.59 6.83 14.98
C LYS A 192 -16.51 7.03 13.46
N MET A 193 -16.19 8.22 12.99
CA MET A 193 -16.04 8.45 11.53
C MET A 193 -14.73 7.91 10.98
N PHE A 194 -13.62 8.08 11.68
CA PHE A 194 -12.32 7.56 11.20
C PHE A 194 -12.21 6.03 11.37
N SER A 195 -12.73 5.50 12.47
CA SER A 195 -12.81 4.04 12.67
C SER A 195 -13.87 3.39 11.79
N GLN A 196 -14.94 4.08 11.41
CA GLN A 196 -15.92 3.58 10.45
C GLN A 196 -15.38 3.63 9.02
N PHE A 197 -14.52 4.57 8.65
CA PHE A 197 -13.90 4.57 7.32
C PHE A 197 -12.85 3.46 7.19
N ILE A 198 -12.05 3.21 8.23
CA ILE A 198 -11.11 2.09 8.29
C ILE A 198 -11.84 0.75 8.55
N LEU A 199 -12.85 0.72 9.41
CA LEU A 199 -13.69 -0.46 9.65
C LEU A 199 -14.60 -0.80 8.48
N TRP A 200 -14.97 0.16 7.63
CA TRP A 200 -15.77 -0.11 6.45
C TRP A 200 -14.97 -0.88 5.39
N ILE A 201 -13.68 -0.65 5.30
CA ILE A 201 -12.78 -1.47 4.47
C ILE A 201 -12.59 -2.88 5.08
N PHE A 202 -12.65 -3.03 6.41
CA PHE A 202 -12.42 -4.30 7.11
C PHE A 202 -13.70 -5.07 7.50
N SER A 203 -14.86 -4.45 7.73
CA SER A 203 -16.04 -5.13 8.27
C SER A 203 -16.91 -5.85 7.22
N ARG A 204 -16.72 -5.59 5.93
CA ARG A 204 -17.39 -6.39 4.88
C ARG A 204 -16.84 -7.81 4.71
N LYS A 205 -15.79 -8.17 5.43
CA LYS A 205 -15.24 -9.54 5.47
C LYS A 205 -16.02 -10.55 6.33
N ARG A 206 -17.15 -10.18 6.96
CA ARG A 206 -17.88 -11.09 7.85
C ARG A 206 -19.33 -11.36 7.47
N ARG A 207 -19.67 -11.39 6.18
CA ARG A 207 -20.95 -12.01 5.74
C ARG A 207 -20.80 -12.56 4.33
N TRP A 208 -20.22 -13.72 4.27
CA TRP A 208 -20.59 -14.79 3.32
C TRP A 208 -20.48 -16.10 4.08
#